data_f70e47da520733a9cfc9e1e392665fca
#
_entry.id   f70e47da520733a9cfc9e1e392665fca
#
_cell.length_a   1.000
_cell.length_b   1.000
_cell.length_c   1.000
_cell.angle_alpha   90.00
_cell.angle_beta   90.00
_cell.angle_gamma   90.00
#
_symmetry.space_group_name_H-M   'P 1'
#
loop_
_entity.id
_entity.type
_entity.pdbx_description
1 polymer ?
#
loop_
_entity_poly.entity_id
_entity_poly.type
_entity_poly.pdbx_seq_one_letter_code
_entity_poly.pdbx_strand_id
1 'polypeptide(L)'
;MTSDDYFAGPGLNERFDLIYLDGLHTYEQTLADLRHALERSHEHTLILIDDTVPNDVFSALPDEEKSYKYRARFGNNPSYGWHGDIYKLVIHIHDFMPELSYMTFISGGNPQTLVWREPRTAVQPLCCDPAQISGLDFFWLLENFEVLNAALESAVIARVVQAASAGRANA
;
A
#
# COMPACT_ATOMS: atom_id res chain seq x y z
N MET A 1 -8.59 19.06 7.32
CA MET A 1 -7.22 19.31 6.82
C MET A 1 -6.82 18.09 6.01
N THR A 2 -6.40 18.28 4.79
CA THR A 2 -5.93 17.19 3.92
C THR A 2 -4.52 16.75 4.34
N SER A 3 -4.05 15.61 3.86
CA SER A 3 -2.66 15.17 4.04
C SER A 3 -1.68 16.22 3.47
N ASP A 4 -1.99 16.73 2.28
CA ASP A 4 -1.17 17.78 1.64
C ASP A 4 -1.06 19.04 2.51
N ASP A 5 -2.17 19.52 3.08
CA ASP A 5 -2.17 20.67 3.99
C ASP A 5 -1.35 20.40 5.26
N TYR A 6 -1.45 19.17 5.81
CA TYR A 6 -0.71 18.77 7.00
C TYR A 6 0.80 18.77 6.73
N PHE A 7 1.24 18.15 5.66
CA PHE A 7 2.65 18.04 5.33
C PHE A 7 3.27 19.35 4.85
N ALA A 8 2.48 20.24 4.25
CA ALA A 8 2.91 21.60 3.90
C ALA A 8 2.96 22.56 5.11
N GLY A 9 2.34 22.20 6.23
CA GLY A 9 2.20 23.04 7.42
C GLY A 9 2.68 22.37 8.72
N PRO A 10 1.79 21.90 9.59
CA PRO A 10 2.16 21.37 10.91
C PRO A 10 3.14 20.20 10.86
N GLY A 11 3.01 19.32 9.87
CA GLY A 11 3.87 18.14 9.70
C GLY A 11 5.24 18.40 9.07
N LEU A 12 5.57 19.64 8.72
CA LEU A 12 6.76 19.95 7.92
C LEU A 12 8.09 19.47 8.53
N ASN A 13 8.23 19.50 9.84
CA ASN A 13 9.45 19.13 10.55
C ASN A 13 9.32 17.87 11.41
N GLU A 14 8.17 17.19 11.34
CA GLU A 14 7.94 15.98 12.12
C GLU A 14 8.69 14.78 11.51
N ARG A 15 9.02 13.81 12.37
CA ARG A 15 9.52 12.48 12.00
C ARG A 15 8.78 11.44 12.82
N PHE A 16 8.42 10.34 12.18
CA PHE A 16 7.54 9.33 12.77
C PHE A 16 8.18 7.95 12.73
N ASP A 17 7.98 7.18 13.81
CA ASP A 17 8.35 5.75 13.87
C ASP A 17 7.35 4.88 13.11
N LEU A 18 6.05 5.29 13.13
CA LEU A 18 4.96 4.63 12.43
C LEU A 18 4.09 5.66 11.73
N ILE A 19 3.80 5.41 10.46
CA ILE A 19 2.87 6.21 9.65
C ILE A 19 1.78 5.28 9.14
N TYR A 20 0.52 5.67 9.32
CA TYR A 20 -0.65 4.94 8.81
C TYR A 20 -1.29 5.73 7.67
N LEU A 21 -1.36 5.11 6.51
CA LEU A 21 -1.98 5.70 5.32
C LEU A 21 -3.36 5.08 5.12
N ASP A 22 -4.38 5.85 5.46
CA ASP A 22 -5.80 5.52 5.37
C ASP A 22 -6.57 6.80 4.96
N GLY A 23 -6.20 7.32 3.81
CA GLY A 23 -6.75 8.58 3.28
C GLY A 23 -7.79 8.33 2.16
N LEU A 24 -7.69 9.11 1.07
CA LEU A 24 -8.51 8.88 -0.11
C LEU A 24 -8.06 7.61 -0.83
N HIS A 25 -8.98 6.69 -1.06
CA HIS A 25 -8.69 5.35 -1.59
C HIS A 25 -8.47 5.36 -3.11
N THR A 26 -7.61 6.26 -3.60
CA THR A 26 -7.15 6.28 -4.99
C THR A 26 -5.64 6.11 -5.06
N TYR A 27 -5.18 5.42 -6.10
CA TYR A 27 -3.75 5.17 -6.32
C TYR A 27 -2.93 6.45 -6.34
N GLU A 28 -3.39 7.49 -7.06
CA GLU A 28 -2.66 8.75 -7.20
C GLU A 28 -2.48 9.47 -5.86
N GLN A 29 -3.56 9.57 -5.06
CA GLN A 29 -3.48 10.25 -3.77
C GLN A 29 -2.64 9.46 -2.78
N THR A 30 -2.84 8.13 -2.71
CA THR A 30 -2.07 7.30 -1.78
C THR A 30 -0.58 7.25 -2.16
N LEU A 31 -0.24 7.37 -3.46
CA LEU A 31 1.15 7.53 -3.90
C LEU A 31 1.74 8.89 -3.45
N ALA A 32 0.96 9.97 -3.50
CA ALA A 32 1.39 11.27 -2.98
C ALA A 32 1.60 11.19 -1.45
N ASP A 33 0.67 10.56 -0.73
CA ASP A 33 0.76 10.38 0.72
C ASP A 33 1.98 9.51 1.10
N LEU A 34 2.27 8.45 0.35
CA LEU A 34 3.49 7.65 0.55
C LEU A 34 4.76 8.47 0.36
N ARG A 35 4.83 9.33 -0.65
CA ARG A 35 5.97 10.23 -0.87
C ARG A 35 6.16 11.18 0.30
N HIS A 36 5.09 11.81 0.79
CA HIS A 36 5.14 12.65 1.98
C HIS A 36 5.56 11.86 3.22
N ALA A 37 5.03 10.64 3.40
CA ALA A 37 5.44 9.76 4.49
C ALA A 37 6.93 9.42 4.45
N LEU A 38 7.47 9.13 3.27
CA LEU A 38 8.90 8.86 3.08
C LEU A 38 9.77 10.08 3.40
N GLU A 39 9.33 11.29 3.08
CA GLU A 39 10.03 12.52 3.47
C GLU A 39 10.05 12.75 4.99
N ARG A 40 9.06 12.22 5.72
CA ARG A 40 8.89 12.30 7.18
C ARG A 40 9.34 11.04 7.91
N SER A 41 9.95 10.11 7.18
CA SER A 41 10.46 8.85 7.72
C SER A 41 11.94 8.94 8.08
N HIS A 42 12.38 8.09 8.96
CA HIS A 42 13.78 7.75 9.23
C HIS A 42 14.03 6.27 8.89
N GLU A 43 15.24 5.79 9.08
CA GLU A 43 15.64 4.42 8.68
C GLU A 43 14.84 3.29 9.35
N HIS A 44 14.22 3.56 10.50
CA HIS A 44 13.43 2.58 11.26
C HIS A 44 11.92 2.81 11.15
N THR A 45 11.48 3.77 10.37
CA THR A 45 10.04 4.06 10.20
C THR A 45 9.35 2.90 9.51
N LEU A 46 8.19 2.52 10.04
CA LEU A 46 7.24 1.61 9.40
C LEU A 46 6.10 2.43 8.80
N ILE A 47 5.71 2.10 7.57
CA ILE A 47 4.55 2.72 6.91
C ILE A 47 3.52 1.61 6.69
N LEU A 48 2.33 1.76 7.27
CA LEU A 48 1.21 0.85 7.11
C LEU A 48 0.20 1.45 6.15
N ILE A 49 -0.12 0.73 5.08
CA ILE A 49 -1.06 1.15 4.05
C ILE A 49 -2.31 0.29 4.17
N ASP A 50 -3.48 0.93 4.35
CA ASP A 50 -4.75 0.25 4.44
C ASP A 50 -5.32 -0.14 3.07
N ASP A 51 -6.31 -1.03 3.07
CA ASP A 51 -7.16 -1.38 1.93
C ASP A 51 -6.42 -1.85 0.66
N THR A 52 -5.23 -2.45 0.83
CA THR A 52 -4.37 -2.85 -0.30
C THR A 52 -4.82 -4.11 -1.04
N VAL A 53 -5.82 -4.83 -0.52
CA VAL A 53 -6.39 -6.01 -1.18
C VAL A 53 -7.92 -5.87 -1.29
N PRO A 54 -8.44 -5.42 -2.43
CA PRO A 54 -9.89 -5.27 -2.59
C PRO A 54 -10.62 -6.61 -2.55
N ASN A 55 -11.79 -6.61 -1.91
CA ASN A 55 -12.61 -7.82 -1.72
C ASN A 55 -13.20 -8.37 -3.02
N ASP A 56 -13.48 -7.51 -3.99
CA ASP A 56 -14.05 -7.85 -5.29
C ASP A 56 -13.78 -6.72 -6.31
N VAL A 57 -14.19 -6.95 -7.55
CA VAL A 57 -14.05 -5.97 -8.64
C VAL A 57 -14.74 -4.64 -8.34
N PHE A 58 -15.79 -4.63 -7.54
CA PHE A 58 -16.51 -3.40 -7.18
C PHE A 58 -15.75 -2.63 -6.09
N SER A 59 -15.15 -3.34 -5.10
CA SER A 59 -14.27 -2.74 -4.10
C SER A 59 -13.07 -2.05 -4.72
N ALA A 60 -12.56 -2.59 -5.82
CA ALA A 60 -11.37 -2.13 -6.53
C ALA A 60 -11.59 -0.91 -7.43
N LEU A 61 -12.83 -0.41 -7.55
CA LEU A 61 -13.10 0.76 -8.39
C LEU A 61 -12.55 2.04 -7.75
N PRO A 62 -11.89 2.92 -8.51
CA PRO A 62 -11.37 4.19 -7.97
C PRO A 62 -12.48 5.19 -7.62
N ASP A 63 -13.72 4.96 -8.05
CA ASP A 63 -14.89 5.81 -7.82
C ASP A 63 -15.83 5.14 -6.81
N GLU A 64 -15.92 5.71 -5.62
CA GLU A 64 -16.71 5.21 -4.49
C GLU A 64 -18.20 5.07 -4.82
N GLU A 65 -18.79 6.08 -5.47
CA GLU A 65 -20.22 6.06 -5.83
C GLU A 65 -20.51 4.92 -6.81
N LYS A 66 -19.66 4.74 -7.81
CA LYS A 66 -19.79 3.60 -8.75
C LYS A 66 -19.60 2.26 -8.07
N SER A 67 -18.66 2.16 -7.13
CA SER A 67 -18.43 0.96 -6.34
C SER A 67 -19.73 0.50 -5.66
N TYR A 68 -20.33 1.35 -4.85
CA TYR A 68 -21.59 1.03 -4.16
C TYR A 68 -22.76 0.81 -5.11
N LYS A 69 -22.92 1.64 -6.14
CA LYS A 69 -23.99 1.53 -7.13
C LYS A 69 -23.94 0.21 -7.90
N TYR A 70 -22.76 -0.20 -8.36
CA TYR A 70 -22.62 -1.44 -9.12
C TYR A 70 -22.69 -2.66 -8.20
N ARG A 71 -22.15 -2.60 -7.00
CA ARG A 71 -22.31 -3.67 -6.01
C ARG A 71 -23.77 -3.88 -5.64
N ALA A 72 -24.55 -2.83 -5.40
CA ALA A 72 -25.97 -2.95 -5.10
C ALA A 72 -26.78 -3.61 -6.24
N ARG A 73 -26.33 -3.43 -7.49
CA ARG A 73 -27.02 -3.95 -8.68
C ARG A 73 -26.53 -5.35 -9.09
N PHE A 74 -25.26 -5.63 -8.97
CA PHE A 74 -24.62 -6.81 -9.56
C PHE A 74 -23.80 -7.63 -8.56
N GLY A 75 -23.55 -7.12 -7.37
CA GLY A 75 -22.72 -7.77 -6.37
C GLY A 75 -23.47 -8.83 -5.57
N ASN A 76 -22.72 -9.77 -5.04
CA ASN A 76 -23.25 -10.87 -4.21
C ASN A 76 -23.12 -10.58 -2.70
N ASN A 77 -22.29 -9.61 -2.31
CA ASN A 77 -22.07 -9.28 -0.91
C ASN A 77 -22.14 -7.75 -0.68
N PRO A 78 -23.29 -7.26 -0.16
CA PRO A 78 -23.47 -5.83 0.05
C PRO A 78 -22.64 -5.25 1.21
N SER A 79 -22.04 -6.11 2.05
CA SER A 79 -21.25 -5.69 3.21
C SER A 79 -19.78 -5.40 2.89
N TYR A 80 -19.30 -5.68 1.69
CA TYR A 80 -17.94 -5.33 1.31
C TYR A 80 -17.76 -3.82 1.19
N GLY A 81 -16.68 -3.30 1.79
CA GLY A 81 -16.28 -1.91 1.73
C GLY A 81 -15.74 -1.48 0.36
N TRP A 82 -15.54 -0.19 0.21
CA TRP A 82 -14.81 0.38 -0.91
C TRP A 82 -13.32 0.51 -0.50
N HIS A 83 -12.44 -0.12 -1.26
CA HIS A 83 -10.99 -0.08 -1.10
C HIS A 83 -10.32 0.82 -2.13
N GLY A 84 -11.07 1.17 -3.19
CA GLY A 84 -10.48 1.92 -4.30
C GLY A 84 -9.42 1.12 -5.05
N ASP A 85 -8.53 1.82 -5.71
CA ASP A 85 -7.44 1.19 -6.47
C ASP A 85 -6.07 1.30 -5.80
N ILE A 86 -6.04 1.34 -4.45
CA ILE A 86 -4.82 1.42 -3.62
C ILE A 86 -3.85 0.25 -3.89
N TYR A 87 -4.36 -0.95 -4.25
CA TYR A 87 -3.50 -2.09 -4.60
C TYR A 87 -2.44 -1.74 -5.66
N LYS A 88 -2.71 -0.78 -6.54
CA LYS A 88 -1.76 -0.27 -7.53
C LYS A 88 -0.52 0.36 -6.90
N LEU A 89 -0.64 0.90 -5.68
CA LEU A 89 0.50 1.42 -4.95
C LEU A 89 1.48 0.32 -4.57
N VAL A 90 0.99 -0.88 -4.23
CA VAL A 90 1.86 -2.03 -3.94
C VAL A 90 2.66 -2.43 -5.18
N ILE A 91 2.01 -2.41 -6.36
CA ILE A 91 2.67 -2.66 -7.65
C ILE A 91 3.73 -1.58 -7.93
N HIS A 92 3.41 -0.31 -7.67
CA HIS A 92 4.35 0.80 -7.81
C HIS A 92 5.58 0.64 -6.90
N ILE A 93 5.36 0.28 -5.64
CA ILE A 93 6.46 0.00 -4.70
C ILE A 93 7.30 -1.16 -5.23
N HIS A 94 6.65 -2.23 -5.71
CA HIS A 94 7.35 -3.39 -6.27
C HIS A 94 8.28 -3.00 -7.41
N ASP A 95 7.78 -2.27 -8.39
CA ASP A 95 8.48 -2.04 -9.65
C ASP A 95 9.46 -0.85 -9.60
N PHE A 96 9.10 0.22 -8.88
CA PHE A 96 9.77 1.51 -9.00
C PHE A 96 10.40 2.05 -7.71
N MET A 97 10.26 1.33 -6.57
CA MET A 97 10.87 1.71 -5.30
C MET A 97 11.71 0.55 -4.72
N PRO A 98 12.79 0.14 -5.40
CA PRO A 98 13.60 -1.00 -4.96
C PRO A 98 14.32 -0.78 -3.62
N GLU A 99 14.44 0.47 -3.16
CA GLU A 99 14.97 0.84 -1.85
C GLU A 99 14.04 0.51 -0.67
N LEU A 100 12.78 0.14 -0.97
CA LEU A 100 11.77 -0.26 0.00
C LEU A 100 11.52 -1.76 -0.06
N SER A 101 11.34 -2.37 1.11
CA SER A 101 10.74 -3.70 1.27
C SER A 101 9.30 -3.57 1.74
N TYR A 102 8.47 -4.55 1.41
CA TYR A 102 7.07 -4.57 1.81
C TYR A 102 6.56 -6.01 1.94
N MET A 103 5.51 -6.18 2.75
CA MET A 103 4.71 -7.41 2.84
C MET A 103 3.26 -7.04 3.16
N THR A 104 2.33 -7.79 2.58
CA THR A 104 0.90 -7.63 2.84
C THR A 104 0.42 -8.73 3.77
N PHE A 105 -0.17 -8.37 4.90
CA PHE A 105 -0.82 -9.35 5.77
C PHE A 105 -2.32 -9.43 5.45
N ILE A 106 -2.78 -10.67 5.27
CA ILE A 106 -4.14 -10.99 4.81
C ILE A 106 -4.99 -11.63 5.91
N SER A 107 -4.51 -11.63 7.15
CA SER A 107 -5.22 -12.13 8.31
C SER A 107 -5.97 -11.00 9.04
N GLY A 108 -7.15 -11.31 9.58
CA GLY A 108 -7.85 -10.40 10.48
C GLY A 108 -8.88 -9.45 9.85
N GLY A 109 -9.30 -9.67 8.61
CA GLY A 109 -10.48 -9.02 8.04
C GLY A 109 -10.20 -7.87 7.08
N ASN A 110 -9.24 -6.97 7.34
CA ASN A 110 -8.82 -5.94 6.39
C ASN A 110 -7.34 -6.10 6.04
N PRO A 111 -7.00 -6.55 4.81
CA PRO A 111 -5.61 -6.71 4.39
C PRO A 111 -4.90 -5.37 4.29
N GLN A 112 -3.70 -5.30 4.86
CA GLN A 112 -2.87 -4.10 4.90
C GLN A 112 -1.46 -4.43 4.44
N THR A 113 -0.77 -3.46 3.84
CA THR A 113 0.63 -3.61 3.43
C THR A 113 1.55 -2.81 4.34
N LEU A 114 2.51 -3.49 4.94
CA LEU A 114 3.58 -2.88 5.72
C LEU A 114 4.79 -2.64 4.83
N VAL A 115 5.33 -1.42 4.87
CA VAL A 115 6.46 -0.95 4.06
C VAL A 115 7.56 -0.45 4.98
N TRP A 116 8.83 -0.74 4.66
CA TRP A 116 10.00 -0.27 5.42
C TRP A 116 11.21 -0.06 4.51
N ARG A 117 12.20 0.69 5.01
CA ARG A 117 13.46 0.94 4.30
C ARG A 117 14.39 -0.26 4.40
N GLU A 118 14.39 -1.07 3.36
CA GLU A 118 15.33 -2.16 3.15
C GLU A 118 15.40 -2.46 1.66
N PRO A 119 16.55 -2.24 1.01
CA PRO A 119 16.67 -2.46 -0.42
C PRO A 119 16.45 -3.91 -0.83
N ARG A 120 15.72 -4.11 -1.93
CA ARG A 120 15.50 -5.40 -2.58
C ARG A 120 16.47 -5.56 -3.76
N THR A 121 17.20 -6.67 -3.80
CA THR A 121 18.32 -6.87 -4.74
C THR A 121 17.95 -7.54 -6.06
N ALA A 122 16.75 -8.11 -6.19
CA ALA A 122 16.35 -8.90 -7.36
C ALA A 122 14.89 -8.61 -7.74
N VAL A 123 14.59 -7.34 -8.04
CA VAL A 123 13.25 -6.96 -8.52
C VAL A 123 13.18 -7.20 -10.03
N GLN A 124 12.19 -7.97 -10.46
CA GLN A 124 11.83 -8.06 -11.88
C GLN A 124 10.55 -7.24 -12.06
N PRO A 125 10.62 -6.04 -12.66
CA PRO A 125 9.45 -5.21 -12.85
C PRO A 125 8.40 -5.91 -13.71
N LEU A 126 7.12 -5.76 -13.32
CA LEU A 126 5.97 -6.27 -14.06
C LEU A 126 5.47 -5.24 -15.08
N CYS A 127 5.71 -3.95 -14.80
CA CYS A 127 5.40 -2.83 -15.67
C CYS A 127 6.70 -2.14 -16.11
N CYS A 128 6.75 -1.68 -17.37
CA CYS A 128 7.91 -0.97 -17.89
C CYS A 128 7.91 0.54 -17.58
N ASP A 129 6.73 1.09 -17.28
CA ASP A 129 6.50 2.52 -17.07
C ASP A 129 5.47 2.72 -15.93
N PRO A 130 5.72 3.64 -14.98
CA PRO A 130 4.75 3.99 -13.94
C PRO A 130 3.37 4.38 -14.46
N ALA A 131 3.29 4.98 -15.66
CA ALA A 131 2.02 5.33 -16.30
C ALA A 131 1.15 4.11 -16.65
N GLN A 132 1.74 2.93 -16.83
CA GLN A 132 1.01 1.69 -17.10
C GLN A 132 0.20 1.25 -15.88
N ILE A 133 0.67 1.55 -14.67
CA ILE A 133 0.01 1.15 -13.42
C ILE A 133 -1.39 1.74 -13.31
N SER A 134 -1.59 2.99 -13.72
CA SER A 134 -2.92 3.64 -13.69
C SER A 134 -3.95 2.88 -14.53
N GLY A 135 -3.53 2.21 -15.61
CA GLY A 135 -4.39 1.43 -16.49
C GLY A 135 -4.69 0.01 -16.01
N LEU A 136 -4.03 -0.48 -14.96
CA LEU A 136 -4.27 -1.83 -14.43
C LEU A 136 -5.65 -1.92 -13.79
N ASP A 137 -6.26 -3.10 -13.88
CA ASP A 137 -7.54 -3.39 -13.27
C ASP A 137 -7.46 -4.52 -12.22
N PHE A 138 -8.60 -4.81 -11.60
CA PHE A 138 -8.69 -5.87 -10.59
C PHE A 138 -8.35 -7.26 -11.14
N PHE A 139 -8.66 -7.54 -12.40
CA PHE A 139 -8.38 -8.84 -13.00
C PHE A 139 -6.88 -9.03 -13.21
N TRP A 140 -6.17 -7.95 -13.59
CA TRP A 140 -4.72 -7.97 -13.63
C TRP A 140 -4.11 -8.29 -12.25
N LEU A 141 -4.65 -7.71 -11.16
CA LEU A 141 -4.22 -8.03 -9.80
C LEU A 141 -4.41 -9.52 -9.49
N LEU A 142 -5.56 -10.11 -9.87
CA LEU A 142 -5.81 -11.53 -9.62
C LEU A 142 -4.84 -12.44 -10.38
N GLU A 143 -4.44 -12.06 -11.59
CA GLU A 143 -3.47 -12.80 -12.39
C GLU A 143 -2.03 -12.68 -11.88
N ASN A 144 -1.73 -11.62 -11.10
CA ASN A 144 -0.40 -11.29 -10.57
C ASN A 144 -0.41 -11.13 -9.05
N PHE A 145 -1.23 -11.88 -8.35
CA PHE A 145 -1.48 -11.72 -6.91
C PHE A 145 -0.22 -11.84 -6.05
N GLU A 146 0.79 -12.57 -6.52
CA GLU A 146 2.09 -12.71 -5.85
C GLU A 146 2.83 -11.38 -5.67
N VAL A 147 2.51 -10.34 -6.45
CA VAL A 147 3.08 -8.99 -6.29
C VAL A 147 2.78 -8.41 -4.91
N LEU A 148 1.70 -8.83 -4.27
CA LEU A 148 1.35 -8.36 -2.93
C LEU A 148 2.29 -8.88 -1.84
N ASN A 149 3.11 -9.90 -2.13
CA ASN A 149 3.98 -10.56 -1.15
C ASN A 149 3.21 -10.92 0.14
N ALA A 150 2.05 -11.57 -0.08
CA ALA A 150 1.06 -11.82 0.97
C ALA A 150 1.50 -12.90 1.95
N ALA A 151 1.34 -12.65 3.25
CA ALA A 151 1.70 -13.58 4.31
C ALA A 151 0.77 -13.46 5.53
N LEU A 152 0.90 -14.38 6.47
CA LEU A 152 0.25 -14.27 7.78
C LEU A 152 0.88 -13.11 8.57
N GLU A 153 0.09 -12.41 9.36
CA GLU A 153 0.53 -11.28 10.18
C GLU A 153 1.77 -11.61 11.03
N SER A 154 1.78 -12.77 11.67
CA SER A 154 2.93 -13.22 12.47
C SER A 154 4.23 -13.34 11.67
N ALA A 155 4.15 -13.74 10.40
CA ALA A 155 5.32 -13.82 9.52
C ALA A 155 5.81 -12.43 9.10
N VAL A 156 4.88 -11.50 8.83
CA VAL A 156 5.20 -10.09 8.51
C VAL A 156 5.91 -9.43 9.69
N ILE A 157 5.34 -9.54 10.91
CA ILE A 157 5.94 -9.00 12.14
C ILE A 157 7.34 -9.58 12.37
N ALA A 158 7.50 -10.90 12.26
CA ALA A 158 8.79 -11.55 12.44
C ALA A 158 9.85 -11.03 11.45
N ARG A 159 9.45 -10.81 10.19
CA ARG A 159 10.34 -10.29 9.13
C ARG A 159 10.79 -8.85 9.42
N VAL A 160 9.87 -7.99 9.86
CA VAL A 160 10.18 -6.59 10.20
C VAL A 160 11.08 -6.49 11.42
N VAL A 161 10.82 -7.29 12.47
CA VAL A 161 11.70 -7.37 13.66
C VAL A 161 13.11 -7.82 13.28
N GLN A 162 13.24 -8.78 12.37
CA GLN A 162 14.54 -9.22 11.86
C GLN A 162 15.26 -8.09 11.10
N ALA A 163 14.58 -7.35 10.24
CA ALA A 163 15.14 -6.22 9.50
C ALA A 163 15.65 -5.12 10.44
N ALA A 164 14.82 -4.74 11.44
CA ALA A 164 15.19 -3.75 12.45
C ALA A 164 16.40 -4.17 13.30
N SER A 165 16.53 -5.47 13.60
CA SER A 165 17.65 -6.01 14.37
C SER A 165 18.96 -6.03 13.57
N ALA A 166 18.89 -6.33 12.27
CA ALA A 166 20.06 -6.34 11.39
C ALA A 166 20.64 -4.92 11.18
N GLY A 167 19.79 -3.89 11.10
CA GLY A 167 20.21 -2.49 11.01
C GLY A 167 21.02 -2.02 12.23
N ARG A 168 20.62 -2.47 13.44
CA ARG A 168 21.33 -2.12 14.68
C ARG A 168 22.70 -2.80 14.86
N ALA A 169 22.91 -3.94 14.20
CA ALA A 169 24.20 -4.66 14.29
C ALA A 169 25.27 -4.03 13.38
N ASN A 170 24.90 -3.18 12.44
CA ASN A 170 25.79 -2.54 11.48
C ASN A 170 26.02 -1.04 11.76
N ALA A 171 25.40 -0.48 12.78
CA ALA A 171 25.57 0.91 13.25
C ALA A 171 26.47 0.98 14.49
#